data_1f3bfa0abc3df25440b6445943fdfd08
#
_entry.id   1f3bfa0abc3df25440b6445943fdfd08
#
_cell.length_a   1.000
_cell.length_b   1.000
_cell.length_c   1.000
_cell.angle_alpha   90.00
_cell.angle_beta   90.00
_cell.angle_gamma   90.00
#
_symmetry.space_group_name_H-M   'P 1'
#
loop_
_entity.id
_entity.type
_entity.pdbx_description
1 polymer ?
#
loop_
_entity_poly.entity_id
_entity_poly.type
_entity_poly.pdbx_seq_one_letter_code
_entity_poly.pdbx_strand_id
1 'polypeptide(L)'
;PTPSPPPTRTPSAKPAPPAPEPPRTPAPTTPAATPTPTPTPPPPPAPAEYRWDELAYDLTGDGSGPEMRLAESSWVWQRQGLSIAGRHYAHGVTVNGRSSVTIDLNRRCDAYEARVGVDDSTLGLGRFSFSVHADGVRLWRSGTVKAGAAAVPVHVDLTGRRTVRLVVEPHGAFDTLLPADWADSKFRCS
;
A
#
# COMPACT_ATOMS: atom_id res chain seq x y z
N PRO A 1 -55.23 -10.18 98.23
CA PRO A 1 -54.28 -9.32 97.61
C PRO A 1 -54.97 -8.38 96.60
N THR A 2 -54.79 -7.10 96.90
CA THR A 2 -55.42 -5.97 96.20
C THR A 2 -54.65 -5.67 94.89
N PRO A 3 -55.32 -5.39 93.76
CA PRO A 3 -54.59 -5.02 92.52
C PRO A 3 -54.15 -3.56 92.57
N SER A 4 -52.90 -3.32 92.09
CA SER A 4 -52.30 -2.00 91.92
C SER A 4 -52.95 -1.21 90.80
N PRO A 5 -53.04 0.11 90.95
CA PRO A 5 -53.64 0.99 89.87
C PRO A 5 -52.64 1.19 88.69
N PRO A 6 -53.21 1.47 87.51
CA PRO A 6 -52.37 1.67 86.30
C PRO A 6 -51.68 3.04 86.30
N PRO A 7 -50.54 3.17 85.63
CA PRO A 7 -49.78 4.41 85.60
C PRO A 7 -50.47 5.47 84.69
N THR A 8 -50.49 6.68 85.20
CA THR A 8 -51.01 7.89 84.54
C THR A 8 -50.09 8.30 83.40
N ARG A 9 -50.68 8.48 82.20
CA ARG A 9 -49.95 8.96 81.05
C ARG A 9 -49.73 10.49 81.10
N THR A 10 -48.49 10.89 81.10
CA THR A 10 -48.08 12.32 80.94
C THR A 10 -48.37 12.77 79.53
N PRO A 11 -48.96 13.95 79.31
CA PRO A 11 -49.15 14.48 77.93
C PRO A 11 -47.81 14.81 77.28
N SER A 12 -47.63 14.28 76.06
CA SER A 12 -46.52 14.57 75.24
C SER A 12 -46.57 16.00 74.75
N ALA A 13 -45.48 16.76 74.91
CA ALA A 13 -45.39 18.14 74.43
C ALA A 13 -45.37 18.19 72.88
N LYS A 14 -46.16 19.09 72.37
CA LYS A 14 -46.22 19.39 70.88
C LYS A 14 -44.85 19.87 70.40
N PRO A 15 -44.33 19.32 69.28
CA PRO A 15 -43.06 19.80 68.73
C PRO A 15 -43.14 21.25 68.31
N ALA A 16 -42.07 22.01 68.58
CA ALA A 16 -41.92 23.39 68.19
C ALA A 16 -41.67 23.46 66.64
N PRO A 17 -42.08 24.55 65.94
CA PRO A 17 -41.81 24.73 64.52
C PRO A 17 -40.30 24.83 64.28
N PRO A 18 -39.79 24.30 63.13
CA PRO A 18 -38.39 24.41 62.79
C PRO A 18 -37.99 25.85 62.54
N ALA A 19 -36.82 26.23 63.02
CA ALA A 19 -36.21 27.53 62.79
C ALA A 19 -35.93 27.78 61.29
N PRO A 20 -35.96 29.03 60.80
CA PRO A 20 -35.67 29.35 59.39
C PRO A 20 -34.19 28.99 59.10
N GLU A 21 -34.00 28.24 58.01
CA GLU A 21 -32.65 27.88 57.50
C GLU A 21 -31.95 29.14 56.99
N PRO A 22 -30.67 29.39 57.31
CA PRO A 22 -29.95 30.55 56.80
C PRO A 22 -29.79 30.49 55.27
N PRO A 23 -29.74 31.65 54.58
CA PRO A 23 -29.57 31.71 53.12
C PRO A 23 -28.31 30.96 52.73
N ARG A 24 -28.46 29.96 51.82
CA ARG A 24 -27.31 29.27 51.23
C ARG A 24 -26.60 30.20 50.26
N THR A 25 -25.37 30.56 50.55
CA THR A 25 -24.49 31.25 49.60
C THR A 25 -24.25 30.37 48.40
N PRO A 26 -24.44 30.86 47.16
CA PRO A 26 -24.14 30.05 45.97
C PRO A 26 -22.67 29.65 45.93
N ALA A 27 -22.38 28.36 45.72
CA ALA A 27 -21.01 27.90 45.55
C ALA A 27 -20.44 28.52 44.26
N PRO A 28 -19.14 28.93 44.23
CA PRO A 28 -18.52 29.45 43.02
C PRO A 28 -18.57 28.39 41.92
N THR A 29 -19.19 28.72 40.79
CA THR A 29 -19.25 27.88 39.58
C THR A 29 -17.84 27.83 39.00
N THR A 30 -17.17 26.70 39.08
CA THR A 30 -15.88 26.44 38.39
C THR A 30 -16.13 26.57 36.88
N PRO A 31 -15.38 27.40 36.12
CA PRO A 31 -15.52 27.45 34.67
C PRO A 31 -15.28 26.09 34.07
N ALA A 32 -16.21 25.63 33.21
CA ALA A 32 -16.04 24.39 32.45
C ALA A 32 -14.78 24.51 31.59
N ALA A 33 -13.86 23.55 31.69
CA ALA A 33 -12.67 23.49 30.87
C ALA A 33 -13.09 23.44 29.39
N THR A 34 -12.59 24.42 28.61
CA THR A 34 -12.78 24.44 27.14
C THR A 34 -12.15 23.16 26.58
N PRO A 35 -12.87 22.33 25.76
CA PRO A 35 -12.29 21.14 25.18
C PRO A 35 -11.08 21.52 24.32
N THR A 36 -9.92 20.95 24.64
CA THR A 36 -8.72 21.09 23.82
C THR A 36 -9.02 20.49 22.43
N PRO A 37 -8.78 21.21 21.33
CA PRO A 37 -9.02 20.65 19.99
C PRO A 37 -8.19 19.39 19.81
N THR A 38 -8.84 18.28 19.46
CA THR A 38 -8.16 17.04 19.08
C THR A 38 -7.31 17.32 17.84
N PRO A 39 -5.99 16.99 17.84
CA PRO A 39 -5.17 17.21 16.65
C PRO A 39 -5.76 16.47 15.45
N THR A 40 -5.99 17.19 14.36
CA THR A 40 -6.41 16.58 13.10
C THR A 40 -5.31 15.65 12.62
N PRO A 41 -5.61 14.38 12.25
CA PRO A 41 -4.59 13.48 11.69
C PRO A 41 -3.93 14.12 10.48
N PRO A 42 -2.61 13.95 10.27
CA PRO A 42 -1.94 14.46 9.08
C PRO A 42 -2.60 13.85 7.83
N PRO A 43 -2.74 14.61 6.74
CA PRO A 43 -3.28 14.10 5.49
C PRO A 43 -2.46 12.91 5.01
N PRO A 44 -3.09 11.90 4.36
CA PRO A 44 -2.36 10.77 3.78
C PRO A 44 -1.26 11.27 2.82
N PRO A 45 -0.11 10.59 2.74
CA PRO A 45 0.93 10.92 1.77
C PRO A 45 0.36 10.97 0.35
N ALA A 46 0.79 11.94 -0.45
CA ALA A 46 0.39 12.02 -1.85
C ALA A 46 0.87 10.76 -2.60
N PRO A 47 0.09 10.22 -3.54
CA PRO A 47 0.53 9.11 -4.38
C PRO A 47 1.82 9.46 -5.12
N ALA A 48 2.80 8.55 -5.07
CA ALA A 48 4.07 8.68 -5.76
C ALA A 48 4.21 7.60 -6.84
N GLU A 49 4.81 7.93 -7.97
CA GLU A 49 5.14 6.98 -9.03
C GLU A 49 6.63 6.61 -8.91
N TYR A 50 6.90 5.30 -8.93
CA TYR A 50 8.25 4.73 -8.93
C TYR A 50 8.47 3.99 -10.24
N ARG A 51 9.34 4.50 -11.08
CA ARG A 51 9.67 3.87 -12.37
C ARG A 51 10.68 2.76 -12.17
N TRP A 52 10.47 1.61 -12.83
CA TRP A 52 11.39 0.48 -12.70
C TRP A 52 12.82 0.80 -13.15
N ASP A 53 12.97 1.62 -14.19
CA ASP A 53 14.29 2.06 -14.67
C ASP A 53 15.05 2.96 -13.70
N GLU A 54 14.43 3.37 -12.60
CA GLU A 54 15.03 4.19 -11.52
C GLU A 54 15.16 3.46 -10.19
N LEU A 55 14.63 2.23 -10.07
CA LEU A 55 14.70 1.50 -8.81
C LEU A 55 16.12 1.11 -8.46
N ALA A 56 16.46 1.24 -7.20
CA ALA A 56 17.68 0.69 -6.63
C ALA A 56 17.56 -0.83 -6.40
N TYR A 57 18.70 -1.49 -6.18
CA TYR A 57 18.73 -2.82 -5.59
C TYR A 57 18.69 -2.73 -4.06
N ASP A 58 18.18 -3.77 -3.41
CA ASP A 58 18.10 -3.92 -1.95
C ASP A 58 19.41 -3.69 -1.19
N LEU A 59 20.56 -3.86 -1.86
CA LEU A 59 21.89 -3.58 -1.29
C LEU A 59 22.27 -2.09 -1.28
N THR A 60 21.61 -1.27 -2.09
CA THR A 60 21.93 0.16 -2.28
C THR A 60 20.74 1.08 -2.00
N GLY A 61 19.56 0.52 -1.86
CA GLY A 61 18.35 1.23 -1.50
C GLY A 61 18.28 1.54 0.00
N ASP A 62 17.29 2.31 0.39
CA ASP A 62 17.05 2.74 1.77
C ASP A 62 15.78 2.12 2.39
N GLY A 63 15.09 1.24 1.65
CA GLY A 63 13.85 0.59 2.07
C GLY A 63 12.64 1.51 2.10
N SER A 64 12.72 2.73 1.58
CA SER A 64 11.62 3.70 1.61
C SER A 64 10.62 3.56 0.46
N GLY A 65 11.01 2.86 -0.59
CA GLY A 65 10.22 2.62 -1.80
C GLY A 65 10.47 1.26 -2.41
N PRO A 66 9.90 0.97 -3.59
CA PRO A 66 10.15 -0.28 -4.29
C PRO A 66 11.63 -0.48 -4.62
N GLU A 67 12.16 -1.68 -4.34
CA GLU A 67 13.56 -2.07 -4.57
C GLU A 67 13.66 -3.45 -5.18
N MET A 68 14.61 -3.65 -6.09
CA MET A 68 14.88 -4.95 -6.69
C MET A 68 15.72 -5.81 -5.75
N ARG A 69 15.35 -7.08 -5.55
CA ARG A 69 16.18 -8.06 -4.84
C ARG A 69 17.31 -8.54 -5.74
N LEU A 70 18.54 -8.21 -5.44
CA LEU A 70 19.69 -8.63 -6.26
C LEU A 70 19.81 -10.15 -6.35
N ALA A 71 19.69 -10.85 -5.22
CA ALA A 71 19.85 -12.30 -5.15
C ALA A 71 18.74 -13.10 -5.85
N GLU A 72 17.56 -12.50 -6.05
CA GLU A 72 16.38 -13.15 -6.67
C GLU A 72 16.03 -12.57 -8.04
N SER A 73 16.96 -11.84 -8.65
CA SER A 73 16.71 -11.16 -9.93
C SER A 73 17.70 -11.59 -11.00
N SER A 74 17.18 -11.82 -12.19
CA SER A 74 17.98 -11.95 -13.40
C SER A 74 18.62 -10.62 -13.76
N TRP A 75 19.52 -10.64 -14.74
CA TRP A 75 20.10 -9.44 -15.31
C TRP A 75 19.01 -8.45 -15.78
N VAL A 76 19.21 -7.18 -15.44
CA VAL A 76 18.31 -6.07 -15.72
C VAL A 76 19.11 -4.94 -16.35
N TRP A 77 18.64 -4.44 -17.48
CA TRP A 77 19.16 -3.24 -18.10
C TRP A 77 18.14 -2.11 -18.01
N GLN A 78 18.32 -1.27 -17.01
CA GLN A 78 17.56 -0.02 -16.87
C GLN A 78 18.03 0.94 -17.95
N ARG A 79 17.12 1.36 -18.82
CA ARG A 79 17.49 2.19 -19.99
C ARG A 79 16.44 3.22 -20.34
N GLN A 80 16.91 4.25 -21.00
CA GLN A 80 16.07 5.24 -21.66
C GLN A 80 16.10 4.97 -23.17
N GLY A 81 14.96 5.19 -23.84
CA GLY A 81 14.88 5.07 -25.28
C GLY A 81 14.88 3.62 -25.78
N LEU A 82 13.95 2.80 -25.33
CA LEU A 82 13.69 1.47 -25.91
C LEU A 82 12.62 1.53 -26.99
N SER A 83 12.56 0.52 -27.85
CA SER A 83 11.63 0.50 -28.99
C SER A 83 10.96 -0.86 -29.15
N ILE A 84 9.63 -0.86 -29.28
CA ILE A 84 8.81 -2.04 -29.52
C ILE A 84 7.93 -1.79 -30.74
N ALA A 85 8.07 -2.61 -31.77
CA ALA A 85 7.31 -2.50 -33.03
C ALA A 85 7.38 -1.09 -33.66
N GLY A 86 8.56 -0.49 -33.67
CA GLY A 86 8.82 0.84 -34.20
C GLY A 86 8.34 1.99 -33.33
N ARG A 87 7.74 1.71 -32.17
CA ARG A 87 7.33 2.73 -31.21
C ARG A 87 8.39 2.94 -30.14
N HIS A 88 8.85 4.19 -30.00
CA HIS A 88 9.80 4.58 -28.96
C HIS A 88 9.12 4.84 -27.61
N TYR A 89 9.80 4.43 -26.53
CA TYR A 89 9.42 4.65 -25.15
C TYR A 89 10.60 5.30 -24.42
N ALA A 90 10.32 6.37 -23.68
CA ALA A 90 11.36 7.15 -23.01
C ALA A 90 12.01 6.38 -21.85
N HIS A 91 11.24 5.54 -21.18
CA HIS A 91 11.67 4.83 -19.97
C HIS A 91 11.31 3.35 -20.04
N GLY A 92 12.13 2.52 -19.45
CA GLY A 92 11.81 1.12 -19.29
C GLY A 92 13.01 0.26 -18.92
N VAL A 93 12.75 -1.03 -18.91
CA VAL A 93 13.73 -2.04 -18.55
C VAL A 93 13.74 -3.13 -19.62
N THR A 94 14.93 -3.46 -20.06
CA THR A 94 15.19 -4.62 -20.94
C THR A 94 15.76 -5.76 -20.10
N VAL A 95 15.26 -6.95 -20.32
CA VAL A 95 15.72 -8.20 -19.68
C VAL A 95 15.95 -9.27 -20.75
N ASN A 96 16.64 -10.35 -20.38
CA ASN A 96 16.73 -11.51 -21.26
C ASN A 96 15.39 -12.22 -21.39
N GLY A 97 15.16 -12.91 -22.50
CA GLY A 97 13.93 -13.64 -22.79
C GLY A 97 13.61 -14.77 -21.83
N ARG A 98 14.55 -15.18 -20.98
CA ARG A 98 14.32 -15.98 -19.76
C ARG A 98 14.77 -15.17 -18.56
N SER A 99 13.84 -14.52 -17.91
CA SER A 99 14.16 -13.67 -16.75
C SER A 99 13.07 -13.70 -15.69
N SER A 100 13.50 -13.44 -14.48
CA SER A 100 12.63 -13.24 -13.32
C SER A 100 13.26 -12.15 -12.46
N VAL A 101 12.53 -11.11 -12.12
CA VAL A 101 12.98 -10.02 -11.26
C VAL A 101 12.00 -9.88 -10.12
N THR A 102 12.49 -9.94 -8.89
CA THR A 102 11.71 -9.77 -7.67
C THR A 102 11.92 -8.35 -7.13
N ILE A 103 10.82 -7.69 -6.81
CA ILE A 103 10.78 -6.31 -6.30
C ILE A 103 10.01 -6.31 -4.98
N ASP A 104 10.65 -5.84 -3.92
CA ASP A 104 9.98 -5.52 -2.66
C ASP A 104 9.35 -4.15 -2.79
N LEU A 105 8.08 -4.03 -2.43
CA LEU A 105 7.36 -2.75 -2.53
C LEU A 105 7.75 -1.78 -1.42
N ASN A 106 8.09 -2.28 -0.22
CA ASN A 106 8.51 -1.54 0.98
C ASN A 106 7.51 -0.49 1.47
N ARG A 107 6.45 -0.25 0.71
CA ARG A 107 5.35 0.65 1.05
C ARG A 107 4.04 0.18 0.42
N ARG A 108 2.95 0.89 0.72
CA ARG A 108 1.65 0.58 0.13
C ARG A 108 1.64 1.02 -1.33
N CYS A 109 1.50 0.06 -2.23
CA CYS A 109 1.29 0.32 -3.63
C CYS A 109 -0.09 -0.19 -4.05
N ASP A 110 -0.77 0.55 -4.91
CA ASP A 110 -2.11 0.24 -5.40
C ASP A 110 -2.09 -0.30 -6.84
N ALA A 111 -1.09 0.05 -7.65
CA ALA A 111 -1.04 -0.42 -9.03
C ALA A 111 0.39 -0.62 -9.55
N TYR A 112 0.50 -1.55 -10.51
CA TYR A 112 1.64 -1.67 -11.41
C TYR A 112 1.15 -1.52 -12.85
N GLU A 113 1.85 -0.70 -13.62
CA GLU A 113 1.56 -0.43 -15.03
C GLU A 113 2.82 -0.60 -15.87
N ALA A 114 2.67 -1.17 -17.07
CA ALA A 114 3.74 -1.29 -18.05
C ALA A 114 3.18 -1.53 -19.46
N ARG A 115 4.08 -1.55 -20.44
CA ARG A 115 3.86 -2.08 -21.78
C ARG A 115 4.94 -3.09 -22.07
N VAL A 116 4.57 -4.31 -22.46
CA VAL A 116 5.55 -5.38 -22.69
C VAL A 116 5.64 -5.74 -24.15
N GLY A 117 6.84 -6.06 -24.59
CA GLY A 117 7.07 -6.42 -25.97
C GLY A 117 8.46 -7.01 -26.21
N VAL A 118 8.71 -7.34 -27.45
CA VAL A 118 10.04 -7.74 -27.93
C VAL A 118 10.78 -6.50 -28.38
N ASP A 119 12.01 -6.30 -27.91
CA ASP A 119 12.83 -5.15 -28.33
C ASP A 119 13.13 -5.21 -29.82
N ASP A 120 13.05 -4.09 -30.52
CA ASP A 120 13.28 -4.01 -31.98
C ASP A 120 14.72 -4.37 -32.38
N SER A 121 15.69 -4.30 -31.44
CA SER A 121 17.06 -4.75 -31.69
C SER A 121 17.18 -6.24 -32.00
N THR A 122 16.12 -7.02 -31.73
CA THR A 122 16.06 -8.46 -32.10
C THR A 122 15.94 -8.72 -33.60
N LEU A 123 15.77 -7.68 -34.42
CA LEU A 123 15.63 -7.76 -35.90
C LEU A 123 14.51 -8.71 -36.33
N GLY A 124 13.39 -8.68 -35.62
CA GLY A 124 12.21 -9.50 -35.91
C GLY A 124 12.22 -10.91 -35.35
N LEU A 125 13.19 -11.23 -34.50
CA LEU A 125 13.28 -12.51 -33.81
C LEU A 125 12.72 -12.42 -32.39
N GLY A 126 12.26 -13.52 -31.85
CA GLY A 126 11.82 -13.64 -30.45
C GLY A 126 10.32 -13.81 -30.28
N ARG A 127 9.98 -14.65 -29.31
CA ARG A 127 8.60 -14.93 -28.88
C ARG A 127 8.63 -15.17 -27.38
N PHE A 128 7.86 -14.38 -26.63
CA PHE A 128 7.82 -14.43 -25.18
C PHE A 128 6.40 -14.45 -24.64
N SER A 129 6.26 -14.96 -23.41
CA SER A 129 5.13 -14.65 -22.54
C SER A 129 5.63 -13.87 -21.35
N PHE A 130 4.88 -12.84 -20.99
CA PHE A 130 5.15 -12.01 -19.81
C PHE A 130 4.16 -12.32 -18.72
N SER A 131 4.58 -12.30 -17.47
CA SER A 131 3.67 -12.45 -16.35
C SER A 131 4.07 -11.61 -15.14
N VAL A 132 3.07 -11.16 -14.39
CA VAL A 132 3.22 -10.43 -13.14
C VAL A 132 2.65 -11.28 -12.02
N HIS A 133 3.47 -11.53 -11.01
CA HIS A 133 3.09 -12.24 -9.80
C HIS A 133 3.22 -11.29 -8.61
N ALA A 134 2.33 -11.39 -7.64
CA ALA A 134 2.48 -10.70 -6.36
C ALA A 134 2.26 -11.67 -5.22
N ASP A 135 3.16 -11.66 -4.24
CA ASP A 135 3.17 -12.59 -3.08
C ASP A 135 2.99 -14.06 -3.50
N GLY A 136 3.67 -14.45 -4.59
CA GLY A 136 3.62 -15.82 -5.14
C GLY A 136 2.40 -16.14 -6.00
N VAL A 137 1.41 -15.25 -6.10
CA VAL A 137 0.21 -15.45 -6.91
C VAL A 137 0.36 -14.74 -8.26
N ARG A 138 0.10 -15.43 -9.37
CA ARG A 138 0.07 -14.81 -10.69
C ARG A 138 -1.18 -13.96 -10.88
N LEU A 139 -1.02 -12.65 -11.02
CA LEU A 139 -2.11 -11.70 -11.19
C LEU A 139 -2.39 -11.38 -12.66
N TRP A 140 -1.36 -11.46 -13.51
CA TRP A 140 -1.50 -11.16 -14.93
C TRP A 140 -0.56 -12.00 -15.78
N ARG A 141 -0.96 -12.29 -17.02
CA ARG A 141 -0.14 -12.96 -18.05
C ARG A 141 -0.54 -12.47 -19.43
N SER A 142 0.45 -12.23 -20.28
CA SER A 142 0.22 -12.04 -21.71
C SER A 142 -0.08 -13.37 -22.41
N GLY A 143 -0.65 -13.31 -23.60
CA GLY A 143 -0.46 -14.36 -24.60
C GLY A 143 0.99 -14.41 -25.10
N THR A 144 1.24 -15.11 -26.21
CA THR A 144 2.53 -15.08 -26.90
C THR A 144 2.70 -13.74 -27.59
N VAL A 145 3.73 -12.99 -27.18
CA VAL A 145 4.15 -11.73 -27.80
C VAL A 145 5.32 -12.03 -28.74
N LYS A 146 5.19 -11.63 -30.02
CA LYS A 146 6.19 -11.85 -31.06
C LYS A 146 6.91 -10.55 -31.39
N ALA A 147 8.12 -10.65 -31.90
CA ALA A 147 8.83 -9.50 -32.46
C ALA A 147 7.97 -8.82 -33.55
N GLY A 148 8.00 -7.50 -33.58
CA GLY A 148 7.18 -6.67 -34.46
C GLY A 148 5.69 -6.57 -34.09
N ALA A 149 5.23 -7.27 -33.06
CA ALA A 149 3.89 -7.08 -32.51
C ALA A 149 3.82 -5.84 -31.62
N ALA A 150 2.69 -5.13 -31.68
CA ALA A 150 2.46 -3.98 -30.80
C ALA A 150 2.60 -4.36 -29.32
N ALA A 151 3.15 -3.43 -28.53
CA ALA A 151 3.33 -3.64 -27.10
C ALA A 151 2.00 -3.91 -26.40
N VAL A 152 1.99 -4.92 -25.52
CA VAL A 152 0.82 -5.36 -24.77
C VAL A 152 0.74 -4.55 -23.47
N PRO A 153 -0.39 -3.87 -23.17
CA PRO A 153 -0.56 -3.15 -21.93
C PRO A 153 -0.67 -4.11 -20.73
N VAL A 154 -0.04 -3.72 -19.64
CA VAL A 154 -0.11 -4.36 -18.34
C VAL A 154 -0.74 -3.38 -17.36
N HIS A 155 -1.74 -3.83 -16.61
CA HIS A 155 -2.29 -3.12 -15.47
C HIS A 155 -2.66 -4.14 -14.39
N VAL A 156 -2.09 -4.00 -13.21
CA VAL A 156 -2.26 -4.95 -12.11
C VAL A 156 -2.55 -4.20 -10.82
N ASP A 157 -3.60 -4.61 -10.11
CA ASP A 157 -3.89 -4.14 -8.76
C ASP A 157 -2.90 -4.77 -7.77
N LEU A 158 -2.21 -3.92 -7.01
CA LEU A 158 -1.24 -4.30 -6.00
C LEU A 158 -1.71 -4.04 -4.57
N THR A 159 -2.97 -3.66 -4.37
CA THR A 159 -3.52 -3.36 -3.05
C THR A 159 -3.26 -4.52 -2.07
N GLY A 160 -2.59 -4.21 -0.96
CA GLY A 160 -2.25 -5.17 0.08
C GLY A 160 -1.10 -6.13 -0.26
N ARG A 161 -0.41 -5.95 -1.40
CA ARG A 161 0.75 -6.76 -1.80
C ARG A 161 2.04 -6.20 -1.22
N ARG A 162 3.02 -7.09 -1.03
CA ARG A 162 4.35 -6.74 -0.50
C ARG A 162 5.46 -6.94 -1.50
N THR A 163 5.34 -7.98 -2.34
CA THR A 163 6.36 -8.31 -3.33
C THR A 163 5.74 -8.46 -4.72
N VAL A 164 6.46 -8.04 -5.73
CA VAL A 164 6.10 -8.24 -7.13
C VAL A 164 7.23 -9.01 -7.82
N ARG A 165 6.89 -10.01 -8.62
CA ARG A 165 7.82 -10.72 -9.47
C ARG A 165 7.39 -10.60 -10.92
N LEU A 166 8.27 -10.02 -11.73
CA LEU A 166 8.12 -9.80 -13.16
C LEU A 166 8.87 -10.90 -13.89
N VAL A 167 8.17 -11.66 -14.74
CA VAL A 167 8.72 -12.87 -15.37
C VAL A 167 8.55 -12.79 -16.89
N VAL A 168 9.60 -13.16 -17.61
CA VAL A 168 9.58 -13.42 -19.06
C VAL A 168 9.93 -14.87 -19.31
N GLU A 169 9.09 -15.53 -20.12
CA GLU A 169 9.27 -16.93 -20.50
C GLU A 169 9.46 -17.02 -22.03
N PRO A 170 10.56 -17.62 -22.52
CA PRO A 170 10.79 -17.80 -23.93
C PRO A 170 9.96 -18.94 -24.49
N HIS A 171 9.59 -18.86 -25.78
CA HIS A 171 8.89 -19.93 -26.48
C HIS A 171 9.81 -20.83 -27.32
N GLY A 172 11.08 -20.45 -27.47
CA GLY A 172 12.11 -21.20 -28.17
C GLY A 172 13.45 -21.13 -27.44
N ALA A 173 14.35 -22.05 -27.75
CA ALA A 173 15.67 -22.10 -27.11
C ALA A 173 16.49 -20.83 -27.38
N PHE A 174 16.44 -20.31 -28.62
CA PHE A 174 17.14 -19.07 -29.00
C PHE A 174 16.52 -17.82 -28.38
N ASP A 175 15.21 -17.83 -28.09
CA ASP A 175 14.51 -16.70 -27.48
C ASP A 175 15.07 -16.37 -26.09
N THR A 176 15.72 -17.31 -25.42
CA THR A 176 16.28 -17.12 -24.06
C THR A 176 17.26 -15.97 -23.95
N LEU A 177 18.03 -15.70 -25.02
CA LEU A 177 19.07 -14.67 -25.04
C LEU A 177 18.61 -13.36 -25.66
N LEU A 178 17.43 -13.34 -26.29
CA LEU A 178 16.93 -12.15 -26.96
C LEU A 178 16.33 -11.17 -25.95
N PRO A 179 16.46 -9.85 -26.19
CA PRO A 179 15.93 -8.81 -25.32
C PRO A 179 14.40 -8.74 -25.35
N ALA A 180 13.84 -8.60 -24.17
CA ALA A 180 12.42 -8.41 -23.90
C ALA A 180 12.24 -7.16 -23.04
N ASP A 181 11.27 -6.33 -23.39
CA ASP A 181 11.08 -5.01 -22.81
C ASP A 181 9.86 -4.91 -21.91
N TRP A 182 10.05 -4.18 -20.81
CA TRP A 182 9.01 -3.63 -19.94
C TRP A 182 9.06 -2.11 -20.08
N ALA A 183 8.38 -1.56 -21.08
CA ALA A 183 8.33 -0.14 -21.36
C ALA A 183 7.35 0.60 -20.44
N ASP A 184 7.62 1.87 -20.12
CA ASP A 184 6.82 2.73 -19.25
C ASP A 184 6.42 2.05 -17.92
N SER A 185 7.31 1.21 -17.42
CA SER A 185 7.08 0.35 -16.25
C SER A 185 7.16 1.14 -14.95
N LYS A 186 6.08 1.14 -14.18
CA LYS A 186 5.97 1.94 -12.96
C LYS A 186 5.05 1.35 -11.91
N PHE A 187 5.35 1.65 -10.65
CA PHE A 187 4.54 1.37 -9.47
C PHE A 187 3.90 2.67 -8.98
N ARG A 188 2.61 2.63 -8.68
CA ARG A 188 1.93 3.73 -8.00
C ARG A 188 1.77 3.37 -6.54
N CYS A 189 2.32 4.20 -5.63
CA CYS A 189 2.36 3.93 -4.20
C CYS A 189 1.99 5.18 -3.38
N SER A 190 1.54 4.96 -2.14
CA SER A 190 1.15 6.01 -1.18
C SER A 190 1.87 5.83 0.16
#